data_77b0675f8ddfbeddf7f87a555d1d6180
#
_entry.id   77b0675f8ddfbeddf7f87a555d1d6180
#
_cell.length_a   1.000
_cell.length_b   1.000
_cell.length_c   1.000
_cell.angle_alpha   90.00
_cell.angle_beta   90.00
_cell.angle_gamma   90.00
#
_symmetry.space_group_name_H-M   'P 1'
#
loop_
_entity.id
_entity.type
_entity.pdbx_description
1 polymer ?
#
loop_
_entity_poly.entity_id
_entity_poly.type
_entity_poly.pdbx_seq_one_letter_code
_entity_poly.pdbx_strand_id
1 'polypeptide(L)'
;MRSKKMRNERIEFLRVCAIIGISAFHVLLAWFQQASGLDAIHPQAVASHANLLAESFPSMWLMSVVNLLGAWGNHVFYMISGFFLISSLAAQSRQVGFWRQQCVATLRRCVVIIVTLAVYAGIALLVNAYVMPIPGVGASTWLGMDLEFIWLYLIFVAIAPAIAWAIERIGSFRAEMLVVAMLVVVYLLNGYIAFFDQGNLDGRGLGDWRKQMSAITYLFSFVFAGLIGRRLREAQSSAEDSKLHGLVECMKSPKVLKWLILVACACIVMLTGILAFSRRNDLLYALSFKSTSVLSFVMALLALLICALPERSVRLDSQSGSRFIAAINVLAPGILGFYIAQSLMHELWYKASYYVMHGLLAQATRLSGVAGSGMLVVFFGFAILFAAAFASFVCLFDRFSRQPVLRMLRLSH
;
A
#
# COMPACT_ATOMS: atom_id res chain seq x y z
N MET A 1 8.84 31.36 17.05
CA MET A 1 9.03 30.62 15.77
C MET A 1 8.91 29.12 16.04
N ARG A 2 7.83 28.45 15.64
CA ARG A 2 7.75 26.98 15.70
C ARG A 2 8.71 26.41 14.67
N SER A 3 9.74 25.72 15.10
CA SER A 3 10.63 24.95 14.25
C SER A 3 9.77 24.08 13.32
N LYS A 4 9.92 24.30 12.01
CA LYS A 4 9.26 23.49 10.98
C LYS A 4 9.84 22.08 11.15
N LYS A 5 9.07 21.17 11.75
CA LYS A 5 9.47 19.78 11.99
C LYS A 5 9.86 19.22 10.63
N MET A 6 11.15 18.98 10.39
CA MET A 6 11.62 18.43 9.12
C MET A 6 10.91 17.11 8.86
N ARG A 7 10.24 16.98 7.72
CA ARG A 7 9.66 15.73 7.28
C ARG A 7 10.79 14.72 7.06
N ASN A 8 10.56 13.47 7.46
CA ASN A 8 11.53 12.42 7.16
C ASN A 8 11.42 12.07 5.66
N GLU A 9 12.36 12.54 4.86
CA GLU A 9 12.38 12.41 3.40
C GLU A 9 12.36 10.95 2.94
N ARG A 10 12.95 10.04 3.70
CA ARG A 10 12.94 8.60 3.42
C ARG A 10 11.56 8.00 3.56
N ILE A 11 10.79 8.42 4.56
CA ILE A 11 9.42 7.97 4.73
C ILE A 11 8.52 8.54 3.63
N GLU A 12 8.74 9.79 3.21
CA GLU A 12 8.01 10.34 2.07
C GLU A 12 8.36 9.60 0.75
N PHE A 13 9.64 9.25 0.56
CA PHE A 13 10.06 8.40 -0.55
C PHE A 13 9.38 7.02 -0.51
N LEU A 14 9.37 6.36 0.65
CA LEU A 14 8.70 5.08 0.83
C LEU A 14 7.22 5.16 0.46
N ARG A 15 6.53 6.24 0.82
CA ARG A 15 5.14 6.49 0.44
C ARG A 15 4.96 6.59 -1.07
N VAL A 16 5.86 7.31 -1.75
CA VAL A 16 5.81 7.44 -3.22
C VAL A 16 6.07 6.08 -3.88
N CYS A 17 7.05 5.31 -3.40
CA CYS A 17 7.26 3.94 -3.89
C CYS A 17 6.02 3.05 -3.68
N ALA A 18 5.34 3.20 -2.55
CA ALA A 18 4.14 2.42 -2.24
C ALA A 18 3.01 2.69 -3.25
N ILE A 19 2.72 3.94 -3.58
CA ILE A 19 1.67 4.26 -4.57
C ILE A 19 2.02 3.83 -5.99
N ILE A 20 3.30 3.90 -6.37
CA ILE A 20 3.75 3.36 -7.67
C ILE A 20 3.58 1.83 -7.69
N GLY A 21 3.94 1.14 -6.61
CA GLY A 21 3.76 -0.31 -6.49
C GLY A 21 2.29 -0.73 -6.57
N ILE A 22 1.39 -0.01 -5.88
CA ILE A 22 -0.05 -0.24 -5.95
C ILE A 22 -0.59 0.01 -7.37
N SER A 23 -0.13 1.07 -8.02
CA SER A 23 -0.54 1.37 -9.40
C SER A 23 -0.08 0.27 -10.37
N ALA A 24 1.17 -0.20 -10.26
CA ALA A 24 1.69 -1.30 -11.07
C ALA A 24 0.93 -2.61 -10.84
N PHE A 25 0.59 -2.91 -9.58
CA PHE A 25 -0.26 -4.02 -9.21
C PHE A 25 -1.61 -3.96 -9.94
N HIS A 26 -2.31 -2.85 -9.87
CA HIS A 26 -3.63 -2.71 -10.50
C HIS A 26 -3.58 -2.80 -12.03
N VAL A 27 -2.54 -2.26 -12.65
CA VAL A 27 -2.35 -2.36 -14.11
C VAL A 27 -2.16 -3.82 -14.57
N LEU A 28 -1.44 -4.63 -13.78
CA LEU A 28 -1.11 -6.01 -14.14
C LEU A 28 -2.04 -7.06 -13.52
N LEU A 29 -2.91 -6.70 -12.57
CA LEU A 29 -3.73 -7.65 -11.80
C LEU A 29 -4.62 -8.52 -12.70
N ALA A 30 -5.38 -7.92 -13.60
CA ALA A 30 -6.28 -8.66 -14.48
C ALA A 30 -5.51 -9.62 -15.41
N TRP A 31 -4.35 -9.19 -15.93
CA TRP A 31 -3.47 -10.03 -16.75
C TRP A 31 -2.92 -11.22 -15.98
N PHE A 32 -2.56 -11.02 -14.71
CA PHE A 32 -2.08 -12.09 -13.85
C PHE A 32 -3.18 -13.09 -13.50
N GLN A 33 -4.39 -12.60 -13.18
CA GLN A 33 -5.55 -13.44 -12.89
C GLN A 33 -5.92 -14.32 -14.09
N GLN A 34 -5.97 -13.73 -15.28
CA GLN A 34 -6.23 -14.48 -16.52
C GLN A 34 -5.16 -15.51 -16.81
N ALA A 35 -3.87 -15.12 -16.74
CA ALA A 35 -2.76 -16.05 -16.98
C ALA A 35 -2.69 -17.16 -15.93
N SER A 36 -3.20 -16.93 -14.72
CA SER A 36 -3.31 -17.95 -13.65
C SER A 36 -4.54 -18.85 -13.78
N GLY A 37 -5.44 -18.59 -14.73
CA GLY A 37 -6.68 -19.36 -14.92
C GLY A 37 -7.77 -19.06 -13.88
N LEU A 38 -7.66 -17.93 -13.17
CA LEU A 38 -8.55 -17.56 -12.06
C LEU A 38 -9.60 -16.51 -12.44
N ASP A 39 -9.58 -16.02 -13.67
CA ASP A 39 -10.54 -15.04 -14.15
C ASP A 39 -11.79 -15.75 -14.70
N ALA A 40 -12.91 -15.63 -13.97
CA ALA A 40 -14.20 -16.11 -14.40
C ALA A 40 -15.01 -15.06 -15.19
N ILE A 41 -14.61 -13.77 -15.17
CA ILE A 41 -15.44 -12.66 -15.67
C ILE A 41 -15.19 -12.39 -17.16
N HIS A 42 -13.99 -12.64 -17.68
CA HIS A 42 -13.61 -12.27 -19.05
C HIS A 42 -13.13 -13.48 -19.88
N PRO A 43 -13.92 -14.56 -20.00
CA PRO A 43 -13.40 -15.84 -20.53
C PRO A 43 -13.10 -15.83 -22.02
N GLN A 44 -13.60 -14.89 -22.83
CA GLN A 44 -13.56 -15.03 -24.29
C GLN A 44 -12.67 -14.05 -25.06
N ALA A 45 -12.51 -12.82 -24.61
CA ALA A 45 -11.78 -11.80 -25.39
C ALA A 45 -10.25 -11.79 -25.19
N VAL A 46 -9.76 -12.33 -24.10
CA VAL A 46 -8.36 -12.26 -23.67
C VAL A 46 -7.67 -13.63 -23.62
N ALA A 47 -8.42 -14.72 -23.67
CA ALA A 47 -7.90 -16.07 -23.51
C ALA A 47 -6.73 -16.42 -24.47
N SER A 48 -6.74 -15.93 -25.71
CA SER A 48 -5.70 -16.22 -26.70
C SER A 48 -4.35 -15.57 -26.37
N HIS A 49 -4.36 -14.41 -25.70
CA HIS A 49 -3.13 -13.69 -25.35
C HIS A 49 -2.65 -13.98 -23.93
N ALA A 50 -3.57 -14.33 -23.01
CA ALA A 50 -3.21 -14.75 -21.67
C ALA A 50 -2.37 -16.03 -21.66
N ASN A 51 -2.58 -16.96 -22.61
CA ASN A 51 -1.77 -18.16 -22.76
C ASN A 51 -0.29 -17.84 -22.98
N LEU A 52 0.01 -16.80 -23.77
CA LEU A 52 1.41 -16.37 -23.98
C LEU A 52 2.08 -15.96 -22.66
N LEU A 53 1.35 -15.26 -21.78
CA LEU A 53 1.85 -14.88 -20.46
C LEU A 53 1.97 -16.11 -19.54
N ALA A 54 0.97 -17.00 -19.55
CA ALA A 54 0.94 -18.21 -18.72
C ALA A 54 2.06 -19.20 -19.07
N GLU A 55 2.41 -19.32 -20.35
CA GLU A 55 3.49 -20.20 -20.84
C GLU A 55 4.88 -19.61 -20.61
N SER A 56 4.98 -18.30 -20.46
CA SER A 56 6.23 -17.58 -20.25
C SER A 56 6.62 -17.54 -18.77
N PHE A 57 7.63 -18.35 -18.38
CA PHE A 57 8.20 -18.31 -17.04
C PHE A 57 8.52 -16.87 -16.55
N PRO A 58 9.29 -16.04 -17.30
CA PRO A 58 9.60 -14.69 -16.84
C PRO A 58 8.37 -13.81 -16.63
N SER A 59 7.32 -13.98 -17.47
CA SER A 59 6.09 -13.22 -17.36
C SER A 59 5.31 -13.57 -16.08
N MET A 60 5.10 -14.86 -15.82
CA MET A 60 4.41 -15.32 -14.61
C MET A 60 5.18 -14.93 -13.35
N TRP A 61 6.50 -15.11 -13.35
CA TRP A 61 7.35 -14.71 -12.24
C TRP A 61 7.25 -13.20 -11.96
N LEU A 62 7.43 -12.36 -12.98
CA LEU A 62 7.39 -10.91 -12.82
C LEU A 62 6.00 -10.42 -12.35
N MET A 63 4.92 -10.96 -12.94
CA MET A 63 3.56 -10.63 -12.52
C MET A 63 3.29 -10.99 -11.05
N SER A 64 3.78 -12.14 -10.59
CA SER A 64 3.61 -12.54 -9.18
C SER A 64 4.37 -11.63 -8.22
N VAL A 65 5.59 -11.20 -8.58
CA VAL A 65 6.35 -10.22 -7.79
C VAL A 65 5.64 -8.88 -7.74
N VAL A 66 5.11 -8.40 -8.89
CA VAL A 66 4.34 -7.14 -8.92
C VAL A 66 3.03 -7.28 -8.15
N ASN A 67 2.39 -8.46 -8.17
CA ASN A 67 1.17 -8.70 -7.40
C ASN A 67 1.38 -8.51 -5.88
N LEU A 68 2.55 -8.86 -5.35
CA LEU A 68 2.92 -8.57 -3.96
C LEU A 68 2.98 -7.08 -3.64
N LEU A 69 3.29 -6.22 -4.62
CA LEU A 69 3.43 -4.77 -4.41
C LEU A 69 2.11 -4.10 -4.05
N GLY A 70 0.96 -4.65 -4.46
CA GLY A 70 -0.35 -4.11 -4.09
C GLY A 70 -0.58 -4.17 -2.58
N ALA A 71 -0.42 -5.36 -2.00
CA ALA A 71 -0.54 -5.53 -0.56
C ALA A 71 0.59 -4.82 0.21
N TRP A 72 1.82 -4.90 -0.30
CA TRP A 72 2.96 -4.21 0.28
C TRP A 72 2.72 -2.69 0.39
N GLY A 73 2.25 -2.07 -0.68
CA GLY A 73 1.97 -0.63 -0.67
C GLY A 73 0.88 -0.23 0.32
N ASN A 74 -0.18 -1.03 0.43
CA ASN A 74 -1.23 -0.83 1.41
C ASN A 74 -0.71 -0.99 2.85
N HIS A 75 0.09 -2.03 3.12
CA HIS A 75 0.75 -2.19 4.43
C HIS A 75 1.65 -0.99 4.76
N VAL A 76 2.47 -0.53 3.81
CA VAL A 76 3.33 0.64 3.99
C VAL A 76 2.50 1.86 4.40
N PHE A 77 1.38 2.13 3.73
CA PHE A 77 0.52 3.28 4.04
C PHE A 77 -0.07 3.20 5.46
N TYR A 78 -0.66 2.05 5.81
CA TYR A 78 -1.24 1.86 7.15
C TYR A 78 -0.18 1.85 8.24
N MET A 79 0.96 1.18 8.00
CA MET A 79 2.07 1.11 8.95
C MET A 79 2.67 2.50 9.21
N ILE A 80 2.93 3.31 8.19
CA ILE A 80 3.44 4.68 8.38
C ILE A 80 2.44 5.50 9.21
N SER A 81 1.15 5.38 8.90
CA SER A 81 0.10 6.09 9.62
C SER A 81 0.04 5.67 11.10
N GLY A 82 0.07 4.37 11.38
CA GLY A 82 0.10 3.82 12.75
C GLY A 82 1.37 4.21 13.51
N PHE A 83 2.52 4.10 12.85
CA PHE A 83 3.83 4.43 13.41
C PHE A 83 3.89 5.86 13.99
N PHE A 84 3.35 6.84 13.28
CA PHE A 84 3.34 8.21 13.75
C PHE A 84 2.15 8.52 14.67
N LEU A 85 0.95 8.05 14.30
CA LEU A 85 -0.27 8.44 14.99
C LEU A 85 -0.35 7.77 16.36
N ILE A 86 -0.29 6.44 16.44
CA ILE A 86 -0.41 5.71 17.72
C ILE A 86 0.73 6.08 18.66
N SER A 87 1.98 6.13 18.18
CA SER A 87 3.12 6.48 19.03
C SER A 87 3.04 7.90 19.58
N SER A 88 2.46 8.85 18.82
CA SER A 88 2.24 10.23 19.29
C SER A 88 1.13 10.31 20.30
N LEU A 89 0.02 9.59 20.07
CA LEU A 89 -1.14 9.56 20.94
C LEU A 89 -0.85 8.85 22.26
N ALA A 90 -0.09 7.75 22.24
CA ALA A 90 0.32 7.03 23.43
C ALA A 90 1.12 7.93 24.38
N ALA A 91 2.07 8.70 23.85
CA ALA A 91 2.84 9.67 24.65
C ALA A 91 1.98 10.77 25.32
N GLN A 92 0.81 11.05 24.76
CA GLN A 92 -0.11 12.08 25.27
C GLN A 92 -1.24 11.50 26.13
N SER A 93 -1.47 10.19 26.12
CA SER A 93 -2.65 9.54 26.70
C SER A 93 -2.76 9.66 28.22
N ARG A 94 -1.66 10.00 28.91
CA ARG A 94 -1.61 10.25 30.37
C ARG A 94 -1.89 11.72 30.74
N GLN A 95 -2.00 12.61 29.76
CA GLN A 95 -2.20 14.03 30.02
C GLN A 95 -3.67 14.30 30.40
N VAL A 96 -3.87 15.26 31.32
CA VAL A 96 -5.20 15.74 31.70
C VAL A 96 -5.87 16.35 30.46
N GLY A 97 -7.14 15.99 30.22
CA GLY A 97 -7.88 16.51 29.06
C GLY A 97 -7.56 15.80 27.73
N PHE A 98 -6.83 14.69 27.73
CA PHE A 98 -6.48 13.91 26.53
C PHE A 98 -7.67 13.68 25.60
N TRP A 99 -8.77 13.13 26.11
CA TRP A 99 -9.94 12.81 25.29
C TRP A 99 -10.54 14.04 24.60
N ARG A 100 -10.71 15.15 25.34
CA ARG A 100 -11.25 16.38 24.76
C ARG A 100 -10.36 16.90 23.62
N GLN A 101 -9.06 16.93 23.83
CA GLN A 101 -8.10 17.37 22.81
C GLN A 101 -8.09 16.43 21.61
N GLN A 102 -8.11 15.12 21.85
CA GLN A 102 -8.04 14.14 20.77
C GLN A 102 -9.35 13.99 20.01
N CYS A 103 -10.52 14.17 20.63
CA CYS A 103 -11.78 14.24 19.90
C CYS A 103 -11.74 15.33 18.81
N VAL A 104 -11.35 16.55 19.18
CA VAL A 104 -11.27 17.66 18.22
C VAL A 104 -10.22 17.40 17.13
N ALA A 105 -9.03 16.93 17.53
CA ALA A 105 -7.96 16.65 16.56
C ALA A 105 -8.32 15.51 15.61
N THR A 106 -8.97 14.46 16.11
CA THR A 106 -9.41 13.31 15.31
C THR A 106 -10.55 13.70 14.38
N LEU A 107 -11.54 14.45 14.88
CA LEU A 107 -12.62 14.98 14.04
C LEU A 107 -12.06 15.80 12.88
N ARG A 108 -11.10 16.69 13.14
CA ARG A 108 -10.44 17.45 12.08
C ARG A 108 -9.75 16.56 11.04
N ARG A 109 -9.07 15.48 11.47
CA ARG A 109 -8.45 14.51 10.53
C ARG A 109 -9.51 13.81 9.70
N CYS A 110 -10.60 13.35 10.32
CA CYS A 110 -11.71 12.71 9.62
C CYS A 110 -12.37 13.67 8.61
N VAL A 111 -12.59 14.92 8.98
CA VAL A 111 -13.12 15.95 8.06
C VAL A 111 -12.19 16.15 6.85
N VAL A 112 -10.87 16.17 7.04
CA VAL A 112 -9.92 16.27 5.92
C VAL A 112 -10.07 15.09 4.95
N ILE A 113 -10.25 13.87 5.47
CA ILE A 113 -10.45 12.68 4.62
C ILE A 113 -11.76 12.79 3.86
N ILE A 114 -12.87 13.15 4.55
CA ILE A 114 -14.20 13.27 3.95
C ILE A 114 -14.22 14.38 2.88
N VAL A 115 -13.62 15.55 3.16
CA VAL A 115 -13.53 16.65 2.19
C VAL A 115 -12.69 16.21 0.97
N THR A 116 -11.60 15.47 1.20
CA THR A 116 -10.80 14.92 0.10
C THR A 116 -11.64 14.00 -0.78
N LEU A 117 -12.40 13.10 -0.15
CA LEU A 117 -13.33 12.21 -0.85
C LEU A 117 -14.36 12.99 -1.67
N ALA A 118 -15.01 13.99 -1.06
CA ALA A 118 -16.03 14.81 -1.71
C ALA A 118 -15.48 15.55 -2.94
N VAL A 119 -14.25 16.08 -2.86
CA VAL A 119 -13.59 16.75 -4.00
C VAL A 119 -13.39 15.78 -5.16
N TYR A 120 -12.83 14.60 -4.91
CA TYR A 120 -12.58 13.63 -5.98
C TYR A 120 -13.86 12.97 -6.51
N ALA A 121 -14.86 12.75 -5.66
CA ALA A 121 -16.18 12.31 -6.07
C ALA A 121 -16.85 13.36 -6.98
N GLY A 122 -16.77 14.64 -6.62
CA GLY A 122 -17.24 15.73 -7.47
C GLY A 122 -16.53 15.77 -8.81
N ILE A 123 -15.20 15.61 -8.84
CA ILE A 123 -14.42 15.53 -10.09
C ILE A 123 -14.87 14.34 -10.94
N ALA A 124 -15.02 13.15 -10.34
CA ALA A 124 -15.47 11.97 -11.07
C ALA A 124 -16.87 12.14 -11.67
N LEU A 125 -17.81 12.76 -10.92
CA LEU A 125 -19.14 13.10 -11.43
C LEU A 125 -19.09 14.09 -12.60
N LEU A 126 -18.24 15.12 -12.50
CA LEU A 126 -18.07 16.10 -13.58
C LEU A 126 -17.48 15.45 -14.83
N VAL A 127 -16.46 14.61 -14.69
CA VAL A 127 -15.89 13.85 -15.80
C VAL A 127 -16.95 12.95 -16.43
N ASN A 128 -17.72 12.23 -15.61
CA ASN A 128 -18.78 11.35 -16.09
C ASN A 128 -19.88 12.11 -16.85
N ALA A 129 -20.24 13.31 -16.40
CA ALA A 129 -21.33 14.08 -16.99
C ALA A 129 -20.92 14.84 -18.27
N TYR A 130 -19.69 15.35 -18.33
CA TYR A 130 -19.29 16.33 -19.37
C TYR A 130 -18.14 15.89 -20.26
N VAL A 131 -17.35 14.90 -19.87
CA VAL A 131 -16.16 14.48 -20.62
C VAL A 131 -16.37 13.11 -21.25
N MET A 132 -16.63 12.11 -20.44
CA MET A 132 -16.87 10.73 -20.89
C MET A 132 -17.54 9.90 -19.80
N PRO A 133 -18.46 9.00 -20.16
CA PRO A 133 -19.10 8.14 -19.18
C PRO A 133 -18.07 7.22 -18.51
N ILE A 134 -18.08 7.20 -17.18
CA ILE A 134 -17.27 6.29 -16.37
C ILE A 134 -18.21 5.19 -15.87
N PRO A 135 -18.05 3.93 -16.31
CA PRO A 135 -18.85 2.82 -15.82
C PRO A 135 -18.75 2.71 -14.29
N GLY A 136 -19.88 2.40 -13.64
CA GLY A 136 -19.93 2.26 -12.19
C GLY A 136 -19.92 3.56 -11.37
N VAL A 137 -19.85 4.73 -12.01
CA VAL A 137 -20.04 6.02 -11.32
C VAL A 137 -21.50 6.15 -10.90
N GLY A 138 -21.74 5.91 -9.64
CA GLY A 138 -23.05 5.98 -9.01
C GLY A 138 -22.96 5.65 -7.52
N ALA A 139 -23.95 6.08 -6.74
CA ALA A 139 -23.86 6.11 -5.28
C ALA A 139 -23.65 4.75 -4.60
N SER A 140 -24.13 3.63 -5.14
CA SER A 140 -24.08 2.35 -4.46
C SER A 140 -22.69 1.68 -4.49
N THR A 141 -21.98 1.79 -5.60
CA THR A 141 -20.63 1.21 -5.76
C THR A 141 -19.57 2.00 -4.98
N TRP A 142 -19.69 3.32 -4.95
CA TRP A 142 -18.74 4.17 -4.26
C TRP A 142 -18.75 4.02 -2.74
N LEU A 143 -19.91 3.80 -2.14
CA LEU A 143 -20.04 3.55 -0.70
C LEU A 143 -19.58 2.15 -0.31
N GLY A 144 -19.38 1.26 -1.28
CA GLY A 144 -18.98 -0.12 -1.08
C GLY A 144 -17.48 -0.37 -1.31
N MET A 145 -17.21 -1.32 -2.20
CA MET A 145 -15.90 -1.92 -2.40
C MET A 145 -14.84 -0.99 -2.98
N ASP A 146 -15.22 -0.01 -3.81
CA ASP A 146 -14.25 0.85 -4.49
C ASP A 146 -13.50 1.77 -3.53
N LEU A 147 -14.15 2.19 -2.44
CA LEU A 147 -13.57 3.07 -1.43
C LEU A 147 -13.24 2.36 -0.11
N GLU A 148 -13.26 1.04 -0.09
CA GLU A 148 -12.98 0.24 1.11
C GLU A 148 -11.71 0.68 1.84
N PHE A 149 -10.62 0.90 1.09
CA PHE A 149 -9.36 1.34 1.66
C PHE A 149 -9.50 2.68 2.42
N ILE A 150 -10.28 3.61 1.88
CA ILE A 150 -10.49 4.94 2.49
C ILE A 150 -11.38 4.84 3.73
N TRP A 151 -12.42 4.02 3.68
CA TRP A 151 -13.29 3.79 4.85
C TRP A 151 -12.53 3.13 5.99
N LEU A 152 -11.69 2.14 5.70
CA LEU A 152 -10.83 1.53 6.70
C LEU A 152 -9.85 2.54 7.29
N TYR A 153 -9.24 3.38 6.46
CA TYR A 153 -8.35 4.44 6.94
C TYR A 153 -9.05 5.43 7.85
N LEU A 154 -10.28 5.85 7.50
CA LEU A 154 -11.11 6.72 8.32
C LEU A 154 -11.40 6.09 9.68
N ILE A 155 -11.80 4.81 9.70
CA ILE A 155 -12.05 4.06 10.94
C ILE A 155 -10.77 3.98 11.79
N PHE A 156 -9.63 3.63 11.20
CA PHE A 156 -8.36 3.49 11.95
C PHE A 156 -7.92 4.83 12.56
N VAL A 157 -8.08 5.93 11.83
CA VAL A 157 -7.83 7.28 12.37
C VAL A 157 -8.79 7.62 13.51
N ALA A 158 -10.06 7.25 13.38
CA ALA A 158 -11.07 7.51 14.39
C ALA A 158 -10.82 6.74 15.70
N ILE A 159 -10.43 5.46 15.61
CA ILE A 159 -10.22 4.61 16.80
C ILE A 159 -8.79 4.70 17.35
N ALA A 160 -7.84 5.34 16.65
CA ALA A 160 -6.44 5.44 17.07
C ALA A 160 -6.25 6.01 18.50
N PRO A 161 -7.00 7.02 18.96
CA PRO A 161 -6.88 7.50 20.35
C PRO A 161 -7.25 6.43 21.37
N ALA A 162 -8.30 5.63 21.12
CA ALA A 162 -8.72 4.54 22.00
C ALA A 162 -7.68 3.43 22.05
N ILE A 163 -7.12 3.05 20.90
CA ILE A 163 -6.04 2.05 20.82
C ILE A 163 -4.81 2.54 21.60
N ALA A 164 -4.38 3.77 21.39
CA ALA A 164 -3.22 4.34 22.06
C ALA A 164 -3.42 4.41 23.60
N TRP A 165 -4.62 4.79 24.03
CA TRP A 165 -4.99 4.79 25.44
C TRP A 165 -4.99 3.39 26.05
N ALA A 166 -5.55 2.40 25.35
CA ALA A 166 -5.57 1.00 25.78
C ALA A 166 -4.15 0.42 25.92
N ILE A 167 -3.27 0.67 24.95
CA ILE A 167 -1.86 0.25 24.98
C ILE A 167 -1.16 0.78 26.26
N GLU A 168 -1.40 2.05 26.63
CA GLU A 168 -0.81 2.63 27.84
C GLU A 168 -1.37 2.03 29.14
N ARG A 169 -2.62 1.60 29.15
CA ARG A 169 -3.26 0.97 30.33
C ARG A 169 -2.89 -0.49 30.51
N ILE A 170 -2.82 -1.24 29.45
CA ILE A 170 -2.45 -2.67 29.47
C ILE A 170 -0.97 -2.82 29.81
N GLY A 171 -0.16 -1.84 29.46
CA GLY A 171 1.31 -1.88 29.56
C GLY A 171 1.96 -2.39 28.27
N SER A 172 3.11 -1.81 27.97
CA SER A 172 3.79 -1.95 26.70
C SER A 172 4.08 -3.41 26.32
N PHE A 173 4.66 -4.19 27.23
CA PHE A 173 5.02 -5.58 26.98
C PHE A 173 3.79 -6.47 26.70
N ARG A 174 2.73 -6.35 27.53
CA ARG A 174 1.50 -7.13 27.34
C ARG A 174 0.79 -6.76 26.04
N ALA A 175 0.74 -5.48 25.71
CA ALA A 175 0.15 -5.00 24.45
C ALA A 175 0.92 -5.55 23.25
N GLU A 176 2.24 -5.59 23.28
CA GLU A 176 3.08 -6.14 22.22
C GLU A 176 2.85 -7.64 22.04
N MET A 177 2.88 -8.40 23.14
CA MET A 177 2.61 -9.84 23.10
C MET A 177 1.22 -10.15 22.55
N LEU A 178 0.21 -9.38 22.95
CA LEU A 178 -1.15 -9.53 22.43
C LEU A 178 -1.21 -9.27 20.93
N VAL A 179 -0.63 -8.15 20.46
CA VAL A 179 -0.65 -7.79 19.04
C VAL A 179 0.14 -8.79 18.21
N VAL A 180 1.29 -9.27 18.68
CA VAL A 180 2.06 -10.32 17.98
C VAL A 180 1.27 -11.63 17.93
N ALA A 181 0.65 -12.06 19.03
CA ALA A 181 -0.19 -13.26 19.04
C ALA A 181 -1.36 -13.14 18.05
N MET A 182 -2.04 -11.99 18.03
CA MET A 182 -3.11 -11.72 17.07
C MET A 182 -2.62 -11.69 15.63
N LEU A 183 -1.44 -11.12 15.36
CA LEU A 183 -0.83 -11.17 14.03
C LEU A 183 -0.57 -12.61 13.57
N VAL A 184 -0.04 -13.46 14.45
CA VAL A 184 0.17 -14.88 14.13
C VAL A 184 -1.16 -15.54 13.75
N VAL A 185 -2.21 -15.37 14.56
CA VAL A 185 -3.55 -15.92 14.28
C VAL A 185 -4.08 -15.39 12.95
N VAL A 186 -3.98 -14.08 12.72
CA VAL A 186 -4.45 -13.45 11.48
C VAL A 186 -3.72 -14.02 10.26
N TYR A 187 -2.39 -14.21 10.32
CA TYR A 187 -1.66 -14.76 9.17
C TYR A 187 -1.85 -16.26 9.00
N LEU A 188 -2.14 -17.01 10.04
CA LEU A 188 -2.58 -18.42 9.91
C LEU A 188 -3.93 -18.50 9.18
N LEU A 189 -4.90 -17.67 9.56
CA LEU A 189 -6.19 -17.58 8.85
C LEU A 189 -6.04 -17.07 7.42
N ASN A 190 -5.17 -16.09 7.19
CA ASN A 190 -4.86 -15.61 5.86
C ASN A 190 -4.21 -16.69 4.98
N GLY A 191 -3.33 -17.51 5.56
CA GLY A 191 -2.77 -18.69 4.89
C GLY A 191 -3.87 -19.69 4.51
N TYR A 192 -4.80 -19.94 5.42
CA TYR A 192 -5.97 -20.78 5.12
C TYR A 192 -6.81 -20.20 3.96
N ILE A 193 -7.10 -18.89 3.98
CA ILE A 193 -7.82 -18.22 2.88
C ILE A 193 -7.06 -18.36 1.56
N ALA A 194 -5.76 -18.11 1.56
CA ALA A 194 -4.97 -18.07 0.34
C ALA A 194 -4.82 -19.44 -0.32
N PHE A 195 -4.66 -20.51 0.47
CA PHE A 195 -4.30 -21.82 -0.04
C PHE A 195 -5.45 -22.84 -0.06
N PHE A 196 -6.49 -22.64 0.77
CA PHE A 196 -7.53 -23.64 0.95
C PHE A 196 -8.96 -23.13 0.71
N ASP A 197 -9.25 -21.86 0.99
CA ASP A 197 -10.59 -21.32 0.92
C ASP A 197 -10.62 -19.89 0.35
N GLN A 198 -10.14 -19.73 -0.87
CA GLN A 198 -10.18 -18.43 -1.55
C GLN A 198 -11.60 -17.96 -1.81
N GLY A 199 -12.53 -18.89 -2.06
CA GLY A 199 -13.90 -18.61 -2.45
C GLY A 199 -14.01 -17.88 -3.79
N ASN A 200 -15.17 -17.31 -4.06
CA ASN A 200 -15.36 -16.47 -5.26
C ASN A 200 -14.70 -15.10 -5.04
N LEU A 201 -13.67 -14.77 -5.83
CA LEU A 201 -12.92 -13.53 -5.70
C LEU A 201 -13.72 -12.30 -6.13
N ASP A 202 -14.63 -12.48 -7.08
CA ASP A 202 -15.38 -11.38 -7.70
C ASP A 202 -16.72 -11.11 -6.99
N GLY A 203 -17.23 -12.09 -6.27
CA GLY A 203 -18.49 -12.02 -5.54
C GLY A 203 -18.38 -11.68 -4.05
N ARG A 204 -17.21 -11.29 -3.54
CA ARG A 204 -17.03 -11.00 -2.11
C ARG A 204 -17.70 -9.71 -1.70
N GLY A 205 -18.84 -9.82 -1.01
CA GLY A 205 -19.46 -8.68 -0.33
C GLY A 205 -18.72 -8.28 0.95
N LEU A 206 -19.04 -7.11 1.48
CA LEU A 206 -18.45 -6.61 2.75
C LEU A 206 -18.76 -7.53 3.95
N GLY A 207 -19.85 -8.32 3.89
CA GLY A 207 -20.19 -9.32 4.90
C GLY A 207 -19.40 -10.62 4.84
N ASP A 208 -18.63 -10.86 3.77
CA ASP A 208 -17.79 -12.06 3.67
C ASP A 208 -16.62 -11.99 4.67
N TRP A 209 -16.50 -13.00 5.53
CA TRP A 209 -15.45 -13.05 6.55
C TRP A 209 -14.04 -12.99 5.97
N ARG A 210 -13.84 -13.58 4.77
CA ARG A 210 -12.54 -13.53 4.05
C ARG A 210 -12.19 -12.11 3.61
N LYS A 211 -13.21 -11.29 3.31
CA LYS A 211 -13.04 -9.87 3.01
C LYS A 211 -12.70 -9.08 4.28
N GLN A 212 -13.40 -9.37 5.37
CA GLN A 212 -13.15 -8.74 6.67
C GLN A 212 -11.73 -9.04 7.18
N MET A 213 -11.16 -10.20 6.87
CA MET A 213 -9.78 -10.52 7.23
C MET A 213 -8.75 -9.56 6.63
N SER A 214 -9.01 -8.99 5.45
CA SER A 214 -8.16 -7.91 4.90
C SER A 214 -8.16 -6.68 5.81
N ALA A 215 -9.34 -6.25 6.28
CA ALA A 215 -9.46 -5.12 7.20
C ALA A 215 -8.74 -5.37 8.53
N ILE A 216 -8.92 -6.56 9.10
CA ILE A 216 -8.26 -6.99 10.34
C ILE A 216 -6.74 -7.02 10.16
N THR A 217 -6.25 -7.55 9.04
CA THR A 217 -4.82 -7.60 8.71
C THR A 217 -4.20 -6.20 8.67
N TYR A 218 -4.86 -5.25 8.02
CA TYR A 218 -4.38 -3.86 7.97
C TYR A 218 -4.49 -3.16 9.33
N LEU A 219 -5.53 -3.45 10.13
CA LEU A 219 -5.64 -2.91 11.48
C LEU A 219 -4.46 -3.36 12.36
N PHE A 220 -4.15 -4.66 12.36
CA PHE A 220 -3.01 -5.15 13.14
C PHE A 220 -1.67 -4.65 12.60
N SER A 221 -1.53 -4.45 11.31
CA SER A 221 -0.34 -3.81 10.72
C SER A 221 -0.18 -2.36 11.19
N PHE A 222 -1.28 -1.59 11.24
CA PHE A 222 -1.33 -0.23 11.75
C PHE A 222 -0.96 -0.16 13.24
N VAL A 223 -1.54 -1.04 14.07
CA VAL A 223 -1.28 -1.08 15.50
C VAL A 223 0.15 -1.52 15.80
N PHE A 224 0.62 -2.57 15.14
CA PHE A 224 1.98 -3.11 15.33
C PHE A 224 3.06 -2.07 14.97
N ALA A 225 2.89 -1.38 13.86
CA ALA A 225 3.80 -0.29 13.49
C ALA A 225 3.76 0.85 14.51
N GLY A 226 2.61 1.13 15.10
CA GLY A 226 2.46 2.09 16.20
C GLY A 226 3.23 1.71 17.45
N LEU A 227 3.21 0.44 17.84
CA LEU A 227 4.01 -0.09 18.95
C LEU A 227 5.51 0.04 18.69
N ILE A 228 5.95 -0.30 17.47
CA ILE A 228 7.35 -0.10 17.05
C ILE A 228 7.75 1.37 17.13
N GLY A 229 6.92 2.27 16.60
CA GLY A 229 7.17 3.71 16.65
C GLY A 229 7.29 4.25 18.08
N ARG A 230 6.48 3.72 18.99
CA ARG A 230 6.57 4.00 20.41
C ARG A 230 7.91 3.52 20.99
N ARG A 231 8.30 2.26 20.76
CA ARG A 231 9.56 1.70 21.26
C ARG A 231 10.78 2.46 20.76
N LEU A 232 10.81 2.81 19.48
CA LEU A 232 11.90 3.60 18.93
C LEU A 232 12.00 4.99 19.56
N ARG A 233 10.86 5.60 19.91
CA ARG A 233 10.81 6.90 20.59
C ARG A 233 11.27 6.78 22.05
N GLU A 234 10.82 5.79 22.79
CA GLU A 234 11.25 5.51 24.17
C GLU A 234 12.77 5.26 24.23
N ALA A 235 13.29 4.48 23.29
CA ALA A 235 14.70 4.21 23.20
C ALA A 235 15.57 5.41 22.77
N GLN A 236 14.99 6.47 22.24
CA GLN A 236 15.66 7.74 21.98
C GLN A 236 15.67 8.67 23.21
N SER A 237 14.70 8.52 24.10
CA SER A 237 14.56 9.36 25.30
C SER A 237 15.25 8.80 26.54
N SER A 238 15.45 7.48 26.62
CA SER A 238 16.06 6.78 27.77
C SER A 238 17.49 6.40 27.41
N ALA A 239 18.46 7.14 27.95
CA ALA A 239 19.89 6.89 27.70
C ALA A 239 20.43 5.64 28.45
N GLU A 240 19.69 5.15 29.46
CA GLU A 240 20.21 4.14 30.41
C GLU A 240 19.22 3.14 30.84
N ASP A 241 19.00 2.07 30.78
CA ASP A 241 18.19 0.97 31.35
C ASP A 241 17.04 0.42 30.51
N SER A 242 17.32 -0.59 29.71
CA SER A 242 16.35 -1.66 29.55
C SER A 242 16.96 -2.98 29.05
N LYS A 243 16.65 -4.07 29.74
CA LYS A 243 17.02 -5.46 29.41
C LYS A 243 16.46 -5.97 28.07
N LEU A 244 15.70 -5.16 27.34
CA LEU A 244 15.22 -5.42 25.97
C LEU A 244 16.22 -4.93 24.89
N HIS A 245 17.47 -4.63 25.27
CA HIS A 245 18.49 -4.05 24.42
C HIS A 245 18.75 -4.86 23.14
N GLY A 246 18.74 -6.18 23.17
CA GLY A 246 19.19 -6.99 22.05
C GLY A 246 18.33 -6.87 20.79
N LEU A 247 16.99 -6.98 20.92
CA LEU A 247 16.10 -6.95 19.76
C LEU A 247 15.94 -5.54 19.20
N VAL A 248 15.87 -4.55 20.09
CA VAL A 248 15.83 -3.12 19.72
C VAL A 248 17.17 -2.67 19.13
N GLU A 249 18.29 -3.17 19.60
CA GLU A 249 19.60 -2.90 19.00
C GLU A 249 19.77 -3.53 17.63
N CYS A 250 19.32 -4.76 17.44
CA CYS A 250 19.25 -5.38 16.12
C CYS A 250 18.39 -4.54 15.14
N MET A 251 17.22 -4.07 15.61
CA MET A 251 16.33 -3.21 14.80
C MET A 251 16.92 -1.81 14.55
N LYS A 252 17.85 -1.33 15.37
CA LYS A 252 18.57 -0.06 15.17
C LYS A 252 19.78 -0.20 14.24
N SER A 253 20.24 -1.41 13.95
CA SER A 253 21.38 -1.63 13.08
C SER A 253 20.98 -1.57 11.60
N PRO A 254 21.39 -0.54 10.85
CA PRO A 254 21.07 -0.44 9.42
C PRO A 254 21.69 -1.59 8.61
N LYS A 255 22.81 -2.16 9.08
CA LYS A 255 23.43 -3.33 8.43
C LYS A 255 22.55 -4.57 8.57
N VAL A 256 22.04 -4.85 9.77
CA VAL A 256 21.14 -5.99 10.01
C VAL A 256 19.87 -5.85 9.20
N LEU A 257 19.23 -4.67 9.19
CA LEU A 257 18.03 -4.44 8.39
C LEU A 257 18.27 -4.58 6.90
N LYS A 258 19.38 -4.11 6.37
CA LYS A 258 19.75 -4.32 4.96
C LYS A 258 19.92 -5.79 4.63
N TRP A 259 20.56 -6.57 5.50
CA TRP A 259 20.67 -8.02 5.34
C TRP A 259 19.31 -8.72 5.41
N LEU A 260 18.44 -8.35 6.34
CA LEU A 260 17.08 -8.90 6.43
C LEU A 260 16.25 -8.58 5.18
N ILE A 261 16.36 -7.37 4.64
CA ILE A 261 15.70 -7.01 3.37
C ILE A 261 16.26 -7.86 2.24
N LEU A 262 17.57 -8.00 2.14
CA LEU A 262 18.20 -8.81 1.09
C LEU A 262 17.75 -10.27 1.17
N VAL A 263 17.74 -10.86 2.37
CA VAL A 263 17.27 -12.23 2.59
C VAL A 263 15.78 -12.34 2.24
N ALA A 264 14.94 -11.41 2.67
CA ALA A 264 13.51 -11.43 2.35
C ALA A 264 13.28 -11.28 0.83
N CYS A 265 14.00 -10.39 0.16
CA CYS A 265 13.96 -10.28 -1.31
C CYS A 265 14.40 -11.58 -1.98
N ALA A 266 15.50 -12.18 -1.52
CA ALA A 266 15.99 -13.44 -2.07
C ALA A 266 14.96 -14.58 -1.87
N CYS A 267 14.34 -14.66 -0.70
CA CYS A 267 13.27 -15.64 -0.44
C CYS A 267 12.08 -15.42 -1.38
N ILE A 268 11.62 -14.18 -1.57
CA ILE A 268 10.53 -13.87 -2.49
C ILE A 268 10.89 -14.28 -3.91
N VAL A 269 12.06 -13.84 -4.39
CA VAL A 269 12.54 -14.15 -5.74
C VAL A 269 12.65 -15.66 -5.96
N MET A 270 13.21 -16.40 -4.99
CA MET A 270 13.36 -17.86 -5.10
C MET A 270 12.01 -18.57 -5.05
N LEU A 271 11.14 -18.26 -4.08
CA LEU A 271 9.84 -18.92 -3.94
C LEU A 271 8.95 -18.66 -5.15
N THR A 272 8.82 -17.41 -5.58
CA THR A 272 8.04 -17.08 -6.77
C THR A 272 8.67 -17.67 -8.05
N GLY A 273 10.00 -17.67 -8.15
CA GLY A 273 10.73 -18.25 -9.26
C GLY A 273 10.54 -19.78 -9.37
N ILE A 274 10.66 -20.52 -8.27
CA ILE A 274 10.45 -21.97 -8.25
C ILE A 274 9.00 -22.29 -8.64
N LEU A 275 8.01 -21.58 -8.11
CA LEU A 275 6.60 -21.82 -8.42
C LEU A 275 6.28 -21.49 -9.90
N ALA A 276 6.81 -20.39 -10.41
CA ALA A 276 6.63 -20.02 -11.82
C ALA A 276 7.33 -21.02 -12.76
N PHE A 277 8.54 -21.48 -12.42
CA PHE A 277 9.26 -22.49 -13.19
C PHE A 277 8.54 -23.84 -13.20
N SER A 278 7.97 -24.22 -12.05
CA SER A 278 7.19 -25.45 -11.89
C SER A 278 5.78 -25.35 -12.47
N ARG A 279 5.40 -24.23 -13.06
CA ARG A 279 4.06 -23.92 -13.60
C ARG A 279 2.93 -24.12 -12.59
N ARG A 280 3.24 -23.93 -11.30
CA ARG A 280 2.25 -23.98 -10.21
C ARG A 280 1.58 -22.60 -10.04
N ASN A 281 0.83 -22.19 -11.07
CA ASN A 281 0.20 -20.87 -11.13
C ASN A 281 -0.83 -20.67 -10.02
N ASP A 282 -1.50 -21.72 -9.58
CA ASP A 282 -2.38 -21.79 -8.43
C ASP A 282 -1.68 -21.34 -7.13
N LEU A 283 -0.54 -21.97 -6.83
CA LEU A 283 0.24 -21.65 -5.64
C LEU A 283 0.96 -20.30 -5.77
N LEU A 284 1.39 -19.95 -6.97
CA LEU A 284 2.01 -18.67 -7.25
C LEU A 284 1.05 -17.50 -6.96
N TYR A 285 -0.21 -17.64 -7.38
CA TYR A 285 -1.26 -16.69 -7.06
C TYR A 285 -1.57 -16.68 -5.57
N ALA A 286 -1.72 -17.85 -4.94
CA ALA A 286 -2.00 -17.97 -3.51
C ALA A 286 -0.91 -17.30 -2.66
N LEU A 287 0.37 -17.50 -2.99
CA LEU A 287 1.50 -16.91 -2.27
C LEU A 287 1.51 -15.37 -2.34
N SER A 288 1.08 -14.81 -3.46
CA SER A 288 1.01 -13.37 -3.71
C SER A 288 -0.38 -12.77 -3.44
N PHE A 289 -1.29 -13.54 -2.83
CA PHE A 289 -2.70 -13.20 -2.71
C PHE A 289 -2.95 -11.97 -1.85
N LYS A 290 -3.17 -10.83 -2.49
CA LYS A 290 -3.64 -9.56 -1.90
C LYS A 290 -3.04 -9.26 -0.50
N SER A 291 -3.85 -8.74 0.41
CA SER A 291 -3.47 -8.40 1.79
C SER A 291 -3.14 -9.63 2.67
N THR A 292 -3.46 -10.84 2.22
CA THR A 292 -3.23 -12.05 3.01
C THR A 292 -1.78 -12.53 2.96
N SER A 293 -0.97 -12.01 2.04
CA SER A 293 0.43 -12.41 1.91
C SER A 293 1.30 -11.87 3.05
N VAL A 294 1.85 -12.78 3.86
CA VAL A 294 2.83 -12.45 4.90
C VAL A 294 4.12 -11.84 4.32
N LEU A 295 4.47 -12.20 3.08
CA LEU A 295 5.66 -11.66 2.40
C LEU A 295 5.54 -10.15 2.20
N SER A 296 4.37 -9.70 1.76
CA SER A 296 4.09 -8.26 1.60
C SER A 296 4.16 -7.51 2.93
N PHE A 297 3.64 -8.09 4.01
CA PHE A 297 3.72 -7.51 5.35
C PHE A 297 5.18 -7.38 5.83
N VAL A 298 5.95 -8.47 5.76
CA VAL A 298 7.35 -8.48 6.20
C VAL A 298 8.18 -7.45 5.42
N MET A 299 8.02 -7.40 4.10
CA MET A 299 8.71 -6.41 3.27
C MET A 299 8.32 -4.97 3.59
N ALA A 300 7.04 -4.72 3.89
CA ALA A 300 6.57 -3.39 4.28
C ALA A 300 7.14 -2.98 5.65
N LEU A 301 7.18 -3.91 6.59
CA LEU A 301 7.76 -3.69 7.91
C LEU A 301 9.25 -3.36 7.84
N LEU A 302 10.03 -4.17 7.11
CA LEU A 302 11.46 -3.94 6.94
C LEU A 302 11.75 -2.61 6.22
N ALA A 303 10.96 -2.27 5.19
CA ALA A 303 11.07 -0.99 4.49
C ALA A 303 10.75 0.19 5.41
N LEU A 304 9.72 0.09 6.26
CA LEU A 304 9.42 1.12 7.25
C LEU A 304 10.56 1.27 8.26
N LEU A 305 11.06 0.16 8.81
CA LEU A 305 12.13 0.19 9.81
C LEU A 305 13.38 0.87 9.28
N ILE A 306 13.86 0.50 8.08
CA ILE A 306 15.07 1.11 7.50
C ILE A 306 14.89 2.60 7.20
N CYS A 307 13.68 3.02 6.81
CA CYS A 307 13.37 4.43 6.56
C CYS A 307 13.15 5.24 7.84
N ALA A 308 12.75 4.60 8.94
CA ALA A 308 12.49 5.24 10.23
C ALA A 308 13.78 5.45 11.07
N LEU A 309 14.85 4.72 10.77
CA LEU A 309 16.10 4.87 11.51
C LEU A 309 16.73 6.23 11.26
N PRO A 310 17.27 6.88 12.34
CA PRO A 310 18.07 8.09 12.18
C PRO A 310 19.35 7.76 11.42
N GLU A 311 19.58 8.43 10.33
CA GLU A 311 20.85 8.33 9.61
C GLU A 311 21.89 9.20 10.30
N ARG A 312 23.10 8.65 10.51
CA ARG A 312 24.30 9.48 10.60
C ARG A 312 24.39 10.18 9.24
N SER A 313 24.27 11.50 9.27
CA SER A 313 24.16 12.38 8.10
C SER A 313 25.15 12.00 6.98
N VAL A 314 24.72 11.18 6.04
CA VAL A 314 25.31 11.19 4.71
C VAL A 314 24.62 12.37 4.02
N ARG A 315 25.23 13.54 4.08
CA ARG A 315 24.83 14.68 3.25
C ARG A 315 24.94 14.20 1.81
N LEU A 316 23.80 14.03 1.17
CA LEU A 316 23.71 13.94 -0.28
C LEU A 316 23.99 15.37 -0.81
N ASP A 317 25.25 15.80 -0.73
CA ASP A 317 25.70 17.12 -1.21
C ASP A 317 25.69 17.19 -2.75
N SER A 318 25.08 16.21 -3.45
CA SER A 318 24.94 16.27 -4.89
C SER A 318 23.69 17.05 -5.30
N GLN A 319 23.84 17.93 -6.27
CA GLN A 319 22.74 18.71 -6.86
C GLN A 319 21.60 17.79 -7.37
N SER A 320 21.92 16.57 -7.79
CA SER A 320 20.96 15.54 -8.21
C SER A 320 20.12 15.02 -7.04
N GLY A 321 20.72 14.81 -5.86
CA GLY A 321 20.00 14.40 -4.64
C GLY A 321 18.97 15.45 -4.21
N SER A 322 19.33 16.73 -4.29
CA SER A 322 18.44 17.85 -3.95
C SER A 322 17.20 17.92 -4.87
N ARG A 323 17.35 17.70 -6.18
CA ARG A 323 16.24 17.67 -7.15
C ARG A 323 15.30 16.49 -6.90
N PHE A 324 15.85 15.31 -6.61
CA PHE A 324 15.07 14.12 -6.31
C PHE A 324 14.22 14.30 -5.04
N ILE A 325 14.81 14.81 -3.96
CA ILE A 325 14.10 15.13 -2.72
C ILE A 325 13.01 16.19 -2.96
N ALA A 326 13.31 17.21 -3.76
CA ALA A 326 12.30 18.20 -4.14
C ALA A 326 11.10 17.58 -4.87
N ALA A 327 11.34 16.66 -5.80
CA ALA A 327 10.28 15.93 -6.49
C ALA A 327 9.42 15.10 -5.52
N ILE A 328 10.02 14.35 -4.61
CA ILE A 328 9.31 13.59 -3.58
C ILE A 328 8.43 14.50 -2.73
N ASN A 329 8.96 15.62 -2.26
CA ASN A 329 8.25 16.59 -1.43
C ASN A 329 7.07 17.25 -2.17
N VAL A 330 7.10 17.29 -3.50
CA VAL A 330 6.00 17.75 -4.35
C VAL A 330 4.90 16.70 -4.45
N LEU A 331 5.26 15.41 -4.58
CA LEU A 331 4.30 14.31 -4.78
C LEU A 331 3.64 13.85 -3.47
N ALA A 332 4.40 13.81 -2.37
CA ALA A 332 3.96 13.23 -1.11
C ALA A 332 2.64 13.79 -0.53
N PRO A 333 2.32 15.09 -0.63
CA PRO A 333 1.02 15.60 -0.18
C PRO A 333 -0.19 15.05 -0.95
N GLY A 334 0.00 14.60 -2.20
CA GLY A 334 -1.05 14.09 -3.07
C GLY A 334 -1.44 12.63 -2.85
N ILE A 335 -0.74 11.90 -1.99
CA ILE A 335 -0.90 10.44 -1.83
C ILE A 335 -2.32 10.04 -1.43
N LEU A 336 -2.97 10.76 -0.51
CA LEU A 336 -4.37 10.47 -0.15
C LEU A 336 -5.31 10.69 -1.35
N GLY A 337 -5.07 11.75 -2.12
CA GLY A 337 -5.79 12.00 -3.37
C GLY A 337 -5.60 10.89 -4.39
N PHE A 338 -4.38 10.34 -4.49
CA PHE A 338 -4.09 9.20 -5.36
C PHE A 338 -4.96 7.97 -5.02
N TYR A 339 -5.03 7.55 -3.75
CA TYR A 339 -5.85 6.40 -3.36
C TYR A 339 -7.32 6.57 -3.72
N ILE A 340 -7.87 7.77 -3.56
CA ILE A 340 -9.27 8.06 -3.87
C ILE A 340 -9.47 8.11 -5.39
N ALA A 341 -8.63 8.84 -6.12
CA ALA A 341 -8.75 8.98 -7.57
C ALA A 341 -8.57 7.64 -8.29
N GLN A 342 -7.61 6.81 -7.84
CA GLN A 342 -7.37 5.49 -8.39
C GLN A 342 -8.62 4.60 -8.29
N SER A 343 -9.31 4.63 -7.16
CA SER A 343 -10.52 3.83 -6.94
C SER A 343 -11.71 4.37 -7.71
N LEU A 344 -12.03 5.66 -7.55
CA LEU A 344 -13.20 6.27 -8.18
C LEU A 344 -13.15 6.30 -9.71
N MET A 345 -11.94 6.42 -10.28
CA MET A 345 -11.74 6.52 -11.73
C MET A 345 -11.09 5.26 -12.30
N HIS A 346 -11.24 4.11 -11.62
CA HIS A 346 -10.59 2.85 -12.03
C HIS A 346 -10.89 2.52 -13.50
N GLU A 347 -12.15 2.51 -13.89
CA GLU A 347 -12.57 2.17 -15.25
C GLU A 347 -11.99 3.10 -16.34
N LEU A 348 -11.69 4.34 -16.00
CA LEU A 348 -11.14 5.30 -16.92
C LEU A 348 -9.66 5.01 -17.24
N TRP A 349 -8.81 4.95 -16.21
CA TRP A 349 -7.37 4.78 -16.40
C TRP A 349 -7.01 3.34 -16.75
N TYR A 350 -7.76 2.36 -16.22
CA TYR A 350 -7.57 0.95 -16.54
C TYR A 350 -7.80 0.67 -18.02
N LYS A 351 -8.91 1.16 -18.59
CA LYS A 351 -9.19 1.01 -20.01
C LYS A 351 -8.09 1.60 -20.88
N ALA A 352 -7.58 2.79 -20.52
CA ALA A 352 -6.50 3.42 -21.26
C ALA A 352 -5.23 2.54 -21.30
N SER A 353 -4.83 1.95 -20.16
CA SER A 353 -3.69 1.02 -20.12
C SER A 353 -3.99 -0.28 -20.84
N TYR A 354 -5.20 -0.83 -20.68
CA TYR A 354 -5.62 -2.10 -21.24
C TYR A 354 -5.52 -2.14 -22.76
N TYR A 355 -6.01 -1.12 -23.45
CA TYR A 355 -5.97 -1.07 -24.92
C TYR A 355 -4.54 -1.12 -25.47
N VAL A 356 -3.62 -0.38 -24.86
CA VAL A 356 -2.22 -0.39 -25.29
C VAL A 356 -1.58 -1.77 -24.99
N MET A 357 -1.78 -2.28 -23.80
CA MET A 357 -1.21 -3.56 -23.36
C MET A 357 -1.75 -4.73 -24.20
N HIS A 358 -3.04 -4.73 -24.52
CA HIS A 358 -3.65 -5.71 -25.40
C HIS A 358 -3.00 -5.68 -26.81
N GLY A 359 -2.80 -4.49 -27.36
CA GLY A 359 -2.12 -4.31 -28.65
C GLY A 359 -0.68 -4.85 -28.64
N LEU A 360 0.06 -4.60 -27.56
CA LEU A 360 1.42 -5.12 -27.39
C LEU A 360 1.47 -6.65 -27.31
N LEU A 361 0.53 -7.26 -26.59
CA LEU A 361 0.42 -8.73 -26.53
C LEU A 361 -0.02 -9.35 -27.85
N ALA A 362 -0.93 -8.72 -28.57
CA ALA A 362 -1.34 -9.16 -29.89
C ALA A 362 -0.17 -9.11 -30.90
N GLN A 363 0.73 -8.14 -30.77
CA GLN A 363 1.96 -8.10 -31.56
C GLN A 363 2.96 -9.20 -31.11
N ALA A 364 3.11 -9.41 -29.79
CA ALA A 364 3.97 -10.45 -29.27
C ALA A 364 3.57 -11.85 -29.75
N THR A 365 2.26 -12.13 -29.88
CA THR A 365 1.74 -13.38 -30.42
C THR A 365 2.01 -13.57 -31.90
N ARG A 366 2.05 -12.49 -32.67
CA ARG A 366 2.34 -12.52 -34.11
C ARG A 366 3.83 -12.66 -34.40
N LEU A 367 4.66 -12.21 -33.51
CA LEU A 367 6.11 -12.26 -33.61
C LEU A 367 6.62 -13.49 -32.85
N SER A 368 7.27 -14.44 -33.56
CA SER A 368 7.85 -15.62 -32.91
C SER A 368 9.27 -15.36 -32.38
N GLY A 369 9.73 -16.18 -31.44
CA GLY A 369 11.11 -16.19 -30.97
C GLY A 369 11.55 -14.91 -30.25
N VAL A 370 12.73 -14.41 -30.58
CA VAL A 370 13.36 -13.25 -29.89
C VAL A 370 12.52 -11.97 -30.00
N ALA A 371 11.90 -11.76 -31.16
CA ALA A 371 11.06 -10.56 -31.37
C ALA A 371 9.80 -10.59 -30.49
N GLY A 372 9.15 -11.74 -30.34
CA GLY A 372 8.01 -11.89 -29.42
C GLY A 372 8.42 -11.66 -27.96
N SER A 373 9.57 -12.19 -27.53
CA SER A 373 10.13 -11.95 -26.20
C SER A 373 10.45 -10.46 -25.98
N GLY A 374 10.96 -9.77 -26.98
CA GLY A 374 11.19 -8.32 -26.93
C GLY A 374 9.89 -7.53 -26.70
N MET A 375 8.79 -7.93 -27.32
CA MET A 375 7.48 -7.31 -27.11
C MET A 375 6.95 -7.52 -25.69
N LEU A 376 7.25 -8.66 -25.04
CA LEU A 376 6.91 -8.85 -23.62
C LEU A 376 7.69 -7.89 -22.71
N VAL A 377 8.95 -7.61 -23.01
CA VAL A 377 9.72 -6.59 -22.28
C VAL A 377 9.07 -5.21 -22.42
N VAL A 378 8.64 -4.86 -23.65
CA VAL A 378 7.91 -3.60 -23.89
C VAL A 378 6.59 -3.56 -23.13
N PHE A 379 5.84 -4.66 -23.10
CA PHE A 379 4.58 -4.79 -22.35
C PHE A 379 4.78 -4.48 -20.85
N PHE A 380 5.74 -5.12 -20.20
CA PHE A 380 6.04 -4.88 -18.79
C PHE A 380 6.63 -3.48 -18.54
N GLY A 381 7.51 -3.03 -19.42
CA GLY A 381 8.07 -1.68 -19.38
C GLY A 381 6.99 -0.62 -19.46
N PHE A 382 6.03 -0.76 -20.37
CA PHE A 382 4.87 0.12 -20.49
C PHE A 382 4.02 0.09 -19.20
N ALA A 383 3.71 -1.10 -18.65
CA ALA A 383 2.90 -1.22 -17.45
C ALA A 383 3.51 -0.45 -16.26
N ILE A 384 4.81 -0.59 -16.03
CA ILE A 384 5.53 0.10 -14.93
C ILE A 384 5.61 1.60 -15.19
N LEU A 385 5.94 2.02 -16.41
CA LEU A 385 6.01 3.45 -16.76
C LEU A 385 4.66 4.13 -16.67
N PHE A 386 3.60 3.47 -17.16
CA PHE A 386 2.23 3.96 -17.05
C PHE A 386 1.82 4.10 -15.57
N ALA A 387 2.10 3.10 -14.75
CA ALA A 387 1.81 3.12 -13.32
C ALA A 387 2.50 4.30 -12.61
N ALA A 388 3.78 4.51 -12.88
CA ALA A 388 4.55 5.61 -12.30
C ALA A 388 4.07 6.98 -12.80
N ALA A 389 3.78 7.10 -14.10
CA ALA A 389 3.25 8.34 -14.70
C ALA A 389 1.87 8.67 -14.13
N PHE A 390 0.97 7.69 -14.03
CA PHE A 390 -0.36 7.85 -13.47
C PHE A 390 -0.31 8.30 -12.00
N ALA A 391 0.46 7.60 -11.16
CA ALA A 391 0.62 7.96 -9.75
C ALA A 391 1.18 9.38 -9.59
N SER A 392 2.19 9.74 -10.38
CA SER A 392 2.78 11.08 -10.37
C SER A 392 1.81 12.14 -10.84
N PHE A 393 1.07 11.88 -11.92
CA PHE A 393 0.05 12.78 -12.45
C PHE A 393 -1.02 13.09 -11.42
N VAL A 394 -1.59 12.07 -10.78
CA VAL A 394 -2.65 12.28 -9.78
C VAL A 394 -2.12 13.03 -8.55
N CYS A 395 -0.90 12.74 -8.09
CA CYS A 395 -0.29 13.49 -6.99
C CYS A 395 -0.03 14.97 -7.34
N LEU A 396 0.36 15.25 -8.57
CA LEU A 396 0.50 16.63 -9.05
C LEU A 396 -0.85 17.31 -9.21
N PHE A 397 -1.83 16.63 -9.78
CA PHE A 397 -3.20 17.13 -9.94
C PHE A 397 -3.85 17.47 -8.59
N ASP A 398 -3.59 16.70 -7.55
CA ASP A 398 -4.04 16.95 -6.17
C ASP A 398 -3.64 18.35 -5.66
N ARG A 399 -2.50 18.84 -6.10
CA ARG A 399 -2.00 20.17 -5.73
C ARG A 399 -2.89 21.31 -6.26
N PHE A 400 -3.53 21.09 -7.40
CA PHE A 400 -4.38 22.08 -8.05
C PHE A 400 -5.88 21.87 -7.77
N SER A 401 -6.27 20.69 -7.36
CA SER A 401 -7.68 20.34 -7.07
C SER A 401 -7.99 20.41 -5.57
N ARG A 402 -7.54 19.43 -4.78
CA ARG A 402 -7.89 19.29 -3.37
C ARG A 402 -7.18 20.30 -2.46
N GLN A 403 -5.90 20.54 -2.67
CA GLN A 403 -5.15 21.38 -1.73
C GLN A 403 -5.66 22.82 -1.64
N PRO A 404 -6.08 23.50 -2.72
CA PRO A 404 -6.73 24.82 -2.62
C PRO A 404 -8.01 24.77 -1.80
N VAL A 405 -8.86 23.75 -1.98
CA VAL A 405 -10.09 23.57 -1.20
C VAL A 405 -9.79 23.44 0.30
N LEU A 406 -8.81 22.60 0.65
CA LEU A 406 -8.41 22.45 2.07
C LEU A 406 -7.84 23.75 2.67
N ARG A 407 -7.13 24.55 1.88
CA ARG A 407 -6.65 25.88 2.34
C ARG A 407 -7.82 26.83 2.57
N MET A 408 -8.77 26.89 1.64
CA MET A 408 -9.96 27.73 1.75
C MET A 408 -10.79 27.37 3.00
N LEU A 409 -10.91 26.08 3.30
CA LEU A 409 -11.60 25.58 4.49
C LEU A 409 -10.74 25.64 5.78
N ARG A 410 -9.53 26.18 5.74
CA ARG A 410 -8.56 26.24 6.86
C ARG A 410 -8.25 24.86 7.47
N LEU A 411 -8.31 23.82 6.65
CA LEU A 411 -8.02 22.44 7.03
C LEU A 411 -6.58 22.03 6.67
N SER A 412 -5.88 22.82 5.87
CA SER A 412 -4.45 22.61 5.58
C SER A 412 -3.58 22.89 6.81
N HIS A 413 -2.53 22.10 7.00
CA HIS A 413 -1.50 22.32 8.03
C HIS A 413 -0.37 23.19 7.51
#